data_3f38761c5f968c416639401faf0badd3
#
_entry.id   3f38761c5f968c416639401faf0badd3
#
_cell.length_a   1.000
_cell.length_b   1.000
_cell.length_c   1.000
_cell.angle_alpha   90.00
_cell.angle_beta   90.00
_cell.angle_gamma   90.00
#
_symmetry.space_group_name_H-M   'P 1'
#
loop_
_entity.id
_entity.type
_entity.pdbx_description
1 polymer ?
#
loop_
_entity_poly.entity_id
_entity_poly.type
_entity_poly.pdbx_seq_one_letter_code
_entity_poly.pdbx_strand_id
1 'polypeptide(L)'
;VDRRVVLILSLVVAFTGVVMVVTARSRANNVIDLSVAQPSGVQQAANPDSAKKDSDAPPPEFPEPQKGALAPDFALKNLADGKDVRLSSLRGKAVLVNFWATWCEPCKIEMPSLVDLQKKYGPQGLQIVGVAMDDADDKEITTFAHKMGVNYLVLRGTEKVGELYGGVDRLPMTYYLDRSGKVVDETVGMAGEATFEEAIKRALAQGN
;
A
#
# COMPACT_ATOMS: atom_id res chain seq x y z
N VAL A 1 32.99 -16.52 39.02
CA VAL A 1 32.90 -15.50 37.95
C VAL A 1 33.95 -15.90 36.91
N ASP A 2 33.49 -16.25 35.72
CA ASP A 2 34.28 -16.88 34.66
C ASP A 2 35.29 -15.88 34.08
N ARG A 3 36.58 -16.25 34.05
CA ARG A 3 37.69 -15.39 33.56
C ARG A 3 37.46 -14.91 32.11
N ARG A 4 36.63 -15.58 31.34
CA ARG A 4 36.28 -15.20 29.96
C ARG A 4 35.34 -13.99 29.87
N VAL A 5 34.48 -13.80 30.88
CA VAL A 5 33.54 -12.67 30.95
C VAL A 5 34.26 -11.37 31.28
N VAL A 6 35.30 -11.45 32.14
CA VAL A 6 36.11 -10.26 32.54
C VAL A 6 36.96 -9.74 31.37
N LEU A 7 37.48 -10.62 30.52
CA LEU A 7 38.25 -10.24 29.33
C LEU A 7 37.40 -9.55 28.24
N ILE A 8 36.14 -9.97 28.05
CA ILE A 8 35.22 -9.37 27.05
C ILE A 8 34.78 -7.95 27.49
N LEU A 9 34.53 -7.75 28.79
CA LEU A 9 34.19 -6.43 29.35
C LEU A 9 35.33 -5.42 29.23
N SER A 10 36.57 -5.86 29.39
CA SER A 10 37.76 -5.00 29.28
C SER A 10 38.06 -4.54 27.86
N LEU A 11 37.70 -5.37 26.84
CA LEU A 11 37.86 -5.03 25.42
C LEU A 11 36.83 -4.03 24.92
N VAL A 12 35.61 -4.06 25.44
CA VAL A 12 34.54 -3.14 25.05
C VAL A 12 34.77 -1.73 25.54
N VAL A 13 35.35 -1.58 26.77
CA VAL A 13 35.67 -0.25 27.34
C VAL A 13 36.85 0.40 26.62
N ALA A 14 37.80 -0.38 26.11
CA ALA A 14 38.98 0.16 25.39
C ALA A 14 38.57 0.66 23.97
N PHE A 15 37.55 0.06 23.32
CA PHE A 15 37.12 0.44 21.96
C PHE A 15 36.25 1.71 21.93
N THR A 16 35.49 1.99 22.99
CA THR A 16 34.66 3.21 23.11
C THR A 16 35.50 4.46 23.42
N GLY A 17 36.64 4.32 24.06
CA GLY A 17 37.56 5.45 24.37
C GLY A 17 38.32 6.00 23.16
N VAL A 18 38.63 5.16 22.17
CA VAL A 18 39.38 5.56 20.96
C VAL A 18 38.51 6.28 19.93
N VAL A 19 37.20 5.96 19.83
CA VAL A 19 36.29 6.62 18.88
C VAL A 19 35.95 8.06 19.29
N MET A 20 36.00 8.40 20.61
CA MET A 20 35.69 9.76 21.08
C MET A 20 36.83 10.78 20.90
N VAL A 21 38.07 10.34 20.73
CA VAL A 21 39.23 11.25 20.56
C VAL A 21 39.42 11.67 19.09
N VAL A 22 38.91 10.92 18.11
CA VAL A 22 39.10 11.22 16.68
C VAL A 22 38.07 12.25 16.16
N THR A 23 36.92 12.42 16.83
CA THR A 23 35.86 13.36 16.37
C THR A 23 36.02 14.80 16.88
N ALA A 24 36.95 15.07 17.78
CA ALA A 24 37.15 16.40 18.37
C ALA A 24 38.22 17.28 17.69
N ARG A 25 38.87 16.82 16.61
CA ARG A 25 40.01 17.51 16.00
C ARG A 25 39.83 18.06 14.58
N SER A 26 38.60 18.16 14.10
CA SER A 26 38.27 18.68 12.74
C SER A 26 37.29 19.83 12.77
N ARG A 27 37.45 20.81 13.64
CA ARG A 27 36.71 22.07 13.57
C ARG A 27 37.59 23.25 13.97
N ALA A 28 38.57 23.60 13.12
CA ALA A 28 39.13 24.95 13.10
C ALA A 28 39.82 25.14 11.74
N ASN A 29 39.49 26.23 11.10
CA ASN A 29 40.07 26.84 9.91
C ASN A 29 39.25 26.60 8.63
N ASN A 30 38.33 27.54 8.36
CA ASN A 30 38.34 28.37 7.14
C ASN A 30 37.28 29.46 7.26
N VAL A 31 37.74 30.62 7.76
CA VAL A 31 37.09 31.91 7.55
C VAL A 31 37.78 32.51 6.33
N ILE A 32 37.12 32.59 5.21
CA ILE A 32 37.50 33.48 4.12
C ILE A 32 36.39 34.53 4.02
N ASP A 33 36.72 35.69 4.51
CA ASP A 33 36.01 36.94 4.32
C ASP A 33 36.26 37.41 2.87
N LEU A 34 35.21 37.54 2.11
CA LEU A 34 35.19 38.25 0.83
C LEU A 34 33.96 39.14 0.79
N SER A 35 34.15 40.32 1.39
CA SER A 35 33.33 41.52 1.20
C SER A 35 33.47 41.96 -0.26
N VAL A 36 32.42 41.83 -1.09
CA VAL A 36 32.25 42.56 -2.36
C VAL A 36 30.80 42.99 -2.52
N ALA A 37 30.64 44.28 -2.43
CA ALA A 37 29.63 45.21 -3.01
C ALA A 37 28.35 44.61 -3.60
N GLN A 38 27.24 45.02 -3.01
CA GLN A 38 25.91 45.03 -3.64
C GLN A 38 25.81 46.14 -4.69
N PRO A 39 25.15 45.93 -5.84
CA PRO A 39 24.39 46.94 -6.49
C PRO A 39 22.91 46.80 -6.20
N SER A 40 22.34 47.96 -5.89
CA SER A 40 20.95 48.22 -5.56
C SER A 40 19.97 47.85 -6.64
N GLY A 41 18.81 47.32 -6.24
CA GLY A 41 17.54 47.61 -6.88
C GLY A 41 17.10 46.65 -7.99
N VAL A 42 16.41 45.58 -7.62
CA VAL A 42 15.19 45.13 -8.35
C VAL A 42 14.17 44.70 -7.32
N GLN A 43 13.14 45.48 -7.13
CA GLN A 43 11.93 45.11 -6.46
C GLN A 43 11.26 44.01 -7.30
N GLN A 44 11.37 42.77 -6.86
CA GLN A 44 10.60 41.67 -7.45
C GLN A 44 9.22 41.70 -6.80
N ALA A 45 8.28 42.30 -7.55
CA ALA A 45 6.85 42.24 -7.23
C ALA A 45 6.44 40.80 -7.00
N ALA A 46 5.80 40.54 -5.86
CA ALA A 46 5.13 39.29 -5.56
C ALA A 46 4.11 39.00 -6.66
N ASN A 47 4.32 37.95 -7.40
CA ASN A 47 3.41 37.43 -8.40
C ASN A 47 2.33 36.60 -7.67
N PRO A 48 1.05 37.02 -7.63
CA PRO A 48 -0.01 36.30 -6.93
C PRO A 48 -0.58 35.14 -7.74
N ASP A 49 0.17 34.59 -8.72
CA ASP A 49 -0.33 33.61 -9.70
C ASP A 49 0.37 32.22 -9.62
N SER A 50 0.83 31.83 -8.42
CA SER A 50 1.40 30.49 -8.19
C SER A 50 0.38 29.45 -7.71
N ALA A 51 -0.90 29.63 -7.96
CA ALA A 51 -1.95 28.67 -7.71
C ALA A 51 -2.64 28.24 -9.02
N LYS A 52 -1.87 28.04 -10.08
CA LYS A 52 -2.34 27.19 -11.20
C LYS A 52 -2.08 25.73 -10.81
N LYS A 53 -3.13 25.11 -10.30
CA LYS A 53 -3.35 23.65 -10.31
C LYS A 53 -2.99 23.16 -11.71
N ASP A 54 -2.07 22.19 -11.81
CA ASP A 54 -1.73 21.49 -13.06
C ASP A 54 -2.97 20.79 -13.61
N SER A 55 -3.82 21.55 -14.31
CA SER A 55 -5.04 21.07 -14.96
C SER A 55 -4.81 20.63 -16.41
N ASP A 56 -3.56 20.59 -16.88
CA ASP A 56 -3.19 20.21 -18.25
C ASP A 56 -2.69 18.77 -18.40
N ALA A 57 -2.74 17.95 -17.32
CA ALA A 57 -2.57 16.51 -17.48
C ALA A 57 -3.80 15.95 -18.21
N PRO A 58 -3.64 15.15 -19.28
CA PRO A 58 -4.77 14.48 -19.90
C PRO A 58 -5.51 13.68 -18.81
N PRO A 59 -6.86 13.63 -18.87
CA PRO A 59 -7.62 12.83 -17.92
C PRO A 59 -7.09 11.38 -17.98
N PRO A 60 -7.03 10.69 -16.84
CA PRO A 60 -6.56 9.31 -16.82
C PRO A 60 -7.36 8.50 -17.86
N GLU A 61 -6.66 7.68 -18.62
CA GLU A 61 -7.24 6.87 -19.70
C GLU A 61 -8.39 5.99 -19.18
N PHE A 62 -8.31 5.62 -17.90
CA PHE A 62 -9.34 4.87 -17.17
C PHE A 62 -9.68 5.59 -15.86
N PRO A 63 -10.97 5.99 -15.64
CA PRO A 63 -11.35 6.67 -14.42
C PRO A 63 -11.27 5.75 -13.21
N GLU A 64 -10.57 6.22 -12.17
CA GLU A 64 -10.50 5.52 -10.88
C GLU A 64 -11.85 5.59 -10.13
N PRO A 65 -12.21 4.53 -9.38
CA PRO A 65 -13.37 4.55 -8.50
C PRO A 65 -13.26 5.66 -7.45
N GLN A 66 -14.26 6.53 -7.38
CA GLN A 66 -14.23 7.68 -6.48
C GLN A 66 -14.75 7.35 -5.08
N LYS A 67 -14.10 7.87 -4.04
CA LYS A 67 -14.55 7.77 -2.65
C LYS A 67 -15.98 8.31 -2.49
N GLY A 68 -16.85 7.55 -1.84
CA GLY A 68 -18.28 7.86 -1.69
C GLY A 68 -19.16 7.43 -2.85
N ALA A 69 -18.60 7.10 -4.02
CA ALA A 69 -19.35 6.53 -5.14
C ALA A 69 -19.46 5.01 -5.04
N LEU A 70 -20.45 4.43 -5.73
CA LEU A 70 -20.52 2.97 -5.88
C LEU A 70 -19.31 2.47 -6.65
N ALA A 71 -18.67 1.42 -6.13
CA ALA A 71 -17.60 0.73 -6.86
C ALA A 71 -18.14 0.15 -8.17
N PRO A 72 -17.37 0.20 -9.27
CA PRO A 72 -17.73 -0.44 -10.54
C PRO A 72 -18.05 -1.91 -10.33
N ASP A 73 -19.21 -2.35 -10.81
CA ASP A 73 -19.64 -3.75 -10.68
C ASP A 73 -18.93 -4.63 -11.70
N PHE A 74 -18.60 -5.84 -11.30
CA PHE A 74 -18.01 -6.86 -12.16
C PHE A 74 -18.59 -8.25 -11.86
N ALA A 75 -18.45 -9.17 -12.79
CA ALA A 75 -18.65 -10.58 -12.57
C ALA A 75 -17.40 -11.33 -13.03
N LEU A 76 -16.74 -12.04 -12.10
CA LEU A 76 -15.49 -12.75 -12.33
C LEU A 76 -15.58 -14.19 -11.86
N LYS A 77 -14.89 -15.09 -12.57
CA LYS A 77 -14.77 -16.49 -12.22
C LYS A 77 -14.05 -16.68 -10.87
N ASN A 78 -14.69 -17.35 -9.93
CA ASN A 78 -14.06 -17.84 -8.70
C ASN A 78 -13.19 -19.07 -9.01
N LEU A 79 -11.92 -19.00 -8.67
CA LEU A 79 -10.97 -20.05 -8.99
C LEU A 79 -11.14 -21.32 -8.13
N ALA A 80 -11.90 -21.26 -7.04
CA ALA A 80 -12.15 -22.41 -6.17
C ALA A 80 -13.21 -23.37 -6.74
N ASP A 81 -14.26 -22.83 -7.40
CA ASP A 81 -15.41 -23.63 -7.86
C ASP A 81 -15.82 -23.37 -9.31
N GLY A 82 -15.14 -22.45 -9.99
CA GLY A 82 -15.38 -22.09 -11.38
C GLY A 82 -16.64 -21.25 -11.64
N LYS A 83 -17.38 -20.85 -10.60
CA LYS A 83 -18.61 -20.06 -10.73
C LYS A 83 -18.30 -18.56 -10.78
N ASP A 84 -19.14 -17.81 -11.46
CA ASP A 84 -19.03 -16.35 -11.46
C ASP A 84 -19.50 -15.77 -10.14
N VAL A 85 -18.69 -14.88 -9.58
CA VAL A 85 -19.02 -14.04 -8.43
C VAL A 85 -19.19 -12.61 -8.93
N ARG A 86 -20.38 -12.05 -8.68
CA ARG A 86 -20.65 -10.64 -8.97
C ARG A 86 -20.39 -9.80 -7.73
N LEU A 87 -19.64 -8.68 -7.86
CA LEU A 87 -19.34 -7.80 -6.74
C LEU A 87 -20.62 -7.31 -6.04
N SER A 88 -21.64 -6.90 -6.81
CA SER A 88 -22.91 -6.44 -6.24
C SER A 88 -23.69 -7.52 -5.46
N SER A 89 -23.39 -8.79 -5.65
CA SER A 89 -23.99 -9.88 -4.84
C SER A 89 -23.44 -9.95 -3.41
N LEU A 90 -22.36 -9.22 -3.13
CA LEU A 90 -21.75 -9.13 -1.81
C LEU A 90 -22.30 -7.96 -0.96
N ARG A 91 -23.31 -7.24 -1.46
CA ARG A 91 -23.97 -6.18 -0.68
C ARG A 91 -24.44 -6.70 0.67
N GLY A 92 -24.43 -5.84 1.71
CA GLY A 92 -24.65 -6.22 3.10
C GLY A 92 -23.36 -6.60 3.84
N LYS A 93 -22.27 -6.86 3.11
CA LYS A 93 -20.92 -7.05 3.67
C LYS A 93 -20.04 -5.85 3.35
N ALA A 94 -19.12 -5.52 4.24
CA ALA A 94 -17.96 -4.72 3.88
C ALA A 94 -17.05 -5.57 3.00
N VAL A 95 -16.57 -5.01 1.87
CA VAL A 95 -15.75 -5.75 0.92
C VAL A 95 -14.39 -5.09 0.77
N LEU A 96 -13.32 -5.88 0.85
CA LEU A 96 -11.98 -5.49 0.49
C LEU A 96 -11.64 -6.14 -0.85
N VAL A 97 -11.50 -5.34 -1.91
CA VAL A 97 -11.10 -5.81 -3.24
C VAL A 97 -9.60 -5.55 -3.39
N ASN A 98 -8.80 -6.61 -3.43
CA ASN A 98 -7.34 -6.55 -3.54
C ASN A 98 -6.92 -7.11 -4.90
N PHE A 99 -6.28 -6.28 -5.73
CA PHE A 99 -5.67 -6.67 -7.00
C PHE A 99 -4.23 -7.11 -6.77
N TRP A 100 -3.89 -8.31 -7.24
CA TRP A 100 -2.59 -8.94 -6.98
C TRP A 100 -2.16 -9.87 -8.13
N ALA A 101 -0.90 -10.36 -8.09
CA ALA A 101 -0.40 -11.39 -9.01
C ALA A 101 0.62 -12.30 -8.32
N THR A 102 0.84 -13.50 -8.85
CA THR A 102 1.79 -14.49 -8.30
C THR A 102 3.24 -14.03 -8.36
N TRP A 103 3.60 -13.20 -9.32
CA TRP A 103 4.93 -12.61 -9.49
C TRP A 103 5.15 -11.32 -8.68
N CYS A 104 4.10 -10.76 -8.06
CA CYS A 104 4.16 -9.52 -7.29
C CYS A 104 4.71 -9.75 -5.87
N GLU A 105 5.98 -9.43 -5.63
CA GLU A 105 6.60 -9.63 -4.31
C GLU A 105 5.93 -8.82 -3.18
N PRO A 106 5.58 -7.51 -3.35
CA PRO A 106 4.85 -6.79 -2.31
C PRO A 106 3.51 -7.44 -1.97
N CYS A 107 2.80 -8.02 -2.95
CA CYS A 107 1.54 -8.72 -2.72
C CYS A 107 1.72 -9.95 -1.81
N LYS A 108 2.82 -10.70 -2.00
CA LYS A 108 3.14 -11.86 -1.17
C LYS A 108 3.38 -11.49 0.29
N ILE A 109 3.99 -10.32 0.51
CA ILE A 109 4.31 -9.82 1.86
C ILE A 109 3.03 -9.47 2.63
N GLU A 110 2.02 -8.89 1.96
CA GLU A 110 0.77 -8.49 2.63
C GLU A 110 -0.27 -9.62 2.79
N MET A 111 -0.21 -10.68 1.96
CA MET A 111 -1.17 -11.79 2.00
C MET A 111 -1.40 -12.41 3.38
N PRO A 112 -0.38 -12.67 4.20
CA PRO A 112 -0.59 -13.20 5.56
C PRO A 112 -1.47 -12.30 6.43
N SER A 113 -1.28 -10.98 6.36
CA SER A 113 -2.11 -10.00 7.06
C SER A 113 -3.57 -10.06 6.58
N LEU A 114 -3.79 -10.15 5.27
CA LEU A 114 -5.15 -10.30 4.70
C LEU A 114 -5.82 -11.60 5.16
N VAL A 115 -5.08 -12.70 5.23
CA VAL A 115 -5.58 -13.99 5.76
C VAL A 115 -6.03 -13.85 7.21
N ASP A 116 -5.24 -13.20 8.06
CA ASP A 116 -5.57 -13.03 9.47
C ASP A 116 -6.74 -12.04 9.68
N LEU A 117 -6.79 -10.96 8.88
CA LEU A 117 -7.89 -10.01 8.88
C LEU A 117 -9.20 -10.64 8.41
N GLN A 118 -9.19 -11.52 7.39
CA GLN A 118 -10.37 -12.28 6.97
C GLN A 118 -10.89 -13.18 8.11
N LYS A 119 -9.99 -13.88 8.83
CA LYS A 119 -10.38 -14.67 10.00
C LYS A 119 -11.02 -13.82 11.11
N LYS A 120 -10.40 -12.67 11.40
CA LYS A 120 -10.79 -11.77 12.47
C LYS A 120 -12.12 -11.06 12.21
N TYR A 121 -12.29 -10.52 11.00
CA TYR A 121 -13.41 -9.65 10.64
C TYR A 121 -14.48 -10.32 9.78
N GLY A 122 -14.22 -11.51 9.22
CA GLY A 122 -15.21 -12.29 8.47
C GLY A 122 -16.51 -12.52 9.24
N PRO A 123 -16.48 -12.95 10.53
CA PRO A 123 -17.68 -13.08 11.36
C PRO A 123 -18.42 -11.76 11.63
N GLN A 124 -17.75 -10.62 11.46
CA GLN A 124 -18.32 -9.28 11.60
C GLN A 124 -18.90 -8.72 10.28
N GLY A 125 -18.82 -9.52 9.20
CA GLY A 125 -19.37 -9.15 7.89
C GLY A 125 -18.35 -8.59 6.91
N LEU A 126 -17.05 -8.83 7.11
CA LEU A 126 -16.02 -8.58 6.08
C LEU A 126 -15.99 -9.72 5.06
N GLN A 127 -15.82 -9.37 3.79
CA GLN A 127 -15.43 -10.28 2.72
C GLN A 127 -14.22 -9.72 1.99
N ILE A 128 -13.09 -10.43 2.02
CA ILE A 128 -11.94 -10.13 1.17
C ILE A 128 -12.12 -10.84 -0.17
N VAL A 129 -11.83 -10.12 -1.26
CA VAL A 129 -11.87 -10.58 -2.65
C VAL A 129 -10.52 -10.29 -3.27
N GLY A 130 -9.71 -11.30 -3.47
CA GLY A 130 -8.45 -11.21 -4.21
C GLY A 130 -8.72 -11.38 -5.71
N VAL A 131 -8.43 -10.35 -6.49
CA VAL A 131 -8.54 -10.38 -7.95
C VAL A 131 -7.15 -10.61 -8.53
N ALA A 132 -6.93 -11.80 -9.08
CA ALA A 132 -5.65 -12.20 -9.64
C ALA A 132 -5.47 -11.62 -11.05
N MET A 133 -4.65 -10.58 -11.18
CA MET A 133 -4.24 -9.94 -12.43
C MET A 133 -2.98 -10.62 -12.95
N ASP A 134 -3.11 -11.84 -13.43
CA ASP A 134 -1.99 -12.74 -13.69
C ASP A 134 -2.12 -13.42 -15.06
N ASP A 135 -1.01 -13.64 -15.74
CA ASP A 135 -0.96 -14.39 -17.00
C ASP A 135 -0.85 -15.92 -16.78
N ALA A 136 -0.55 -16.34 -15.53
CA ALA A 136 -0.51 -17.75 -15.14
C ALA A 136 -1.89 -18.42 -15.32
N ASP A 137 -1.91 -19.73 -15.47
CA ASP A 137 -3.16 -20.46 -15.54
C ASP A 137 -3.89 -20.56 -14.18
N ASP A 138 -5.18 -20.90 -14.21
CA ASP A 138 -6.02 -20.96 -13.01
C ASP A 138 -5.49 -21.95 -11.96
N LYS A 139 -4.86 -23.05 -12.38
CA LYS A 139 -4.30 -24.06 -11.50
C LYS A 139 -3.06 -23.53 -10.78
N GLU A 140 -2.22 -22.81 -11.49
CA GLU A 140 -1.01 -22.21 -10.92
C GLU A 140 -1.38 -21.14 -9.89
N ILE A 141 -2.31 -20.23 -10.22
CA ILE A 141 -2.84 -19.20 -9.31
C ILE A 141 -3.45 -19.85 -8.05
N THR A 142 -4.29 -20.90 -8.24
CA THR A 142 -4.94 -21.60 -7.14
C THR A 142 -3.92 -22.29 -6.24
N THR A 143 -2.93 -22.97 -6.84
CA THR A 143 -1.84 -23.62 -6.11
C THR A 143 -1.03 -22.62 -5.27
N PHE A 144 -0.73 -21.46 -5.87
CA PHE A 144 -0.05 -20.38 -5.17
C PHE A 144 -0.88 -19.85 -4.00
N ALA A 145 -2.17 -19.55 -4.22
CA ALA A 145 -3.06 -19.08 -3.17
C ALA A 145 -3.16 -20.07 -1.99
N HIS A 146 -3.25 -21.35 -2.28
CA HIS A 146 -3.22 -22.41 -1.26
C HIS A 146 -1.91 -22.43 -0.46
N LYS A 147 -0.76 -22.31 -1.15
CA LYS A 147 0.56 -22.25 -0.52
C LYS A 147 0.69 -21.05 0.43
N MET A 148 0.07 -19.92 0.07
CA MET A 148 0.03 -18.71 0.88
C MET A 148 -1.01 -18.77 2.02
N GLY A 149 -1.80 -19.84 2.12
CA GLY A 149 -2.83 -20.00 3.14
C GLY A 149 -4.06 -19.12 2.93
N VAL A 150 -4.30 -18.63 1.71
CA VAL A 150 -5.44 -17.76 1.39
C VAL A 150 -6.76 -18.43 1.75
N ASN A 151 -7.59 -17.74 2.53
CA ASN A 151 -8.86 -18.20 3.10
C ASN A 151 -10.06 -17.33 2.68
N TYR A 152 -9.89 -16.55 1.62
CA TYR A 152 -10.88 -15.64 1.06
C TYR A 152 -11.10 -15.91 -0.43
N LEU A 153 -12.06 -15.23 -1.05
CA LEU A 153 -12.38 -15.41 -2.48
C LEU A 153 -11.18 -15.03 -3.35
N VAL A 154 -10.82 -15.91 -4.28
CA VAL A 154 -9.83 -15.63 -5.32
C VAL A 154 -10.53 -15.69 -6.67
N LEU A 155 -10.59 -14.53 -7.33
CA LEU A 155 -11.26 -14.37 -8.61
C LEU A 155 -10.24 -14.17 -9.73
N ARG A 156 -10.55 -14.70 -10.93
CA ARG A 156 -9.76 -14.47 -12.12
C ARG A 156 -9.94 -13.03 -12.60
N GLY A 157 -8.90 -12.22 -12.55
CA GLY A 157 -8.90 -10.86 -13.09
C GLY A 157 -8.93 -10.85 -14.61
N THR A 158 -9.38 -9.76 -15.18
CA THR A 158 -9.40 -9.49 -16.62
C THR A 158 -8.95 -8.06 -16.87
N GLU A 159 -8.41 -7.77 -18.06
CA GLU A 159 -8.05 -6.43 -18.49
C GLU A 159 -9.20 -5.45 -18.30
N LYS A 160 -10.40 -5.82 -18.73
CA LYS A 160 -11.61 -5.00 -18.55
C LYS A 160 -11.91 -4.62 -17.10
N VAL A 161 -11.63 -5.51 -16.13
CA VAL A 161 -11.79 -5.18 -14.72
C VAL A 161 -10.68 -4.24 -14.26
N GLY A 162 -9.46 -4.43 -14.74
CA GLY A 162 -8.36 -3.47 -14.52
C GLY A 162 -8.74 -2.06 -14.98
N GLU A 163 -9.29 -1.92 -16.20
CA GLU A 163 -9.75 -0.64 -16.75
C GLU A 163 -10.84 0.02 -15.88
N LEU A 164 -11.81 -0.75 -15.37
CA LEU A 164 -12.87 -0.24 -14.49
C LEU A 164 -12.33 0.31 -13.14
N TYR A 165 -11.14 -0.10 -12.75
CA TYR A 165 -10.49 0.28 -11.50
C TYR A 165 -9.24 1.13 -11.72
N GLY A 166 -9.24 1.99 -12.77
CA GLY A 166 -8.18 2.95 -13.02
C GLY A 166 -6.99 2.41 -13.80
N GLY A 167 -7.17 1.27 -14.49
CA GLY A 167 -6.11 0.67 -15.31
C GLY A 167 -5.06 -0.09 -14.49
N VAL A 168 -5.42 -0.76 -13.42
CA VAL A 168 -4.56 -1.49 -12.45
C VAL A 168 -3.17 -1.84 -13.01
N ASP A 169 -2.28 -0.85 -13.10
CA ASP A 169 -0.92 -0.93 -13.62
C ASP A 169 0.12 -1.11 -12.52
N ARG A 170 -0.30 -0.91 -11.27
CA ARG A 170 0.53 -1.01 -10.06
C ARG A 170 -0.08 -1.98 -9.08
N LEU A 171 0.65 -3.03 -8.74
CA LEU A 171 0.23 -4.03 -7.75
C LEU A 171 1.09 -3.95 -6.49
N PRO A 172 0.51 -4.21 -5.30
CA PRO A 172 -0.91 -4.42 -5.05
C PRO A 172 -1.73 -3.13 -5.09
N MET A 173 -3.04 -3.23 -5.36
CA MET A 173 -3.99 -2.15 -5.25
C MET A 173 -5.23 -2.65 -4.51
N THR A 174 -5.71 -1.88 -3.54
CA THR A 174 -6.79 -2.32 -2.66
C THR A 174 -7.86 -1.24 -2.52
N TYR A 175 -9.12 -1.62 -2.80
CA TYR A 175 -10.30 -0.78 -2.54
C TYR A 175 -11.10 -1.34 -1.38
N TYR A 176 -11.57 -0.46 -0.50
CA TYR A 176 -12.39 -0.81 0.64
C TYR A 176 -13.82 -0.30 0.41
N LEU A 177 -14.78 -1.19 0.47
CA LEU A 177 -16.18 -0.90 0.20
C LEU A 177 -17.02 -1.09 1.45
N ASP A 178 -17.93 -0.17 1.70
CA ASP A 178 -18.92 -0.31 2.75
C ASP A 178 -19.99 -1.36 2.39
N ARG A 179 -20.92 -1.62 3.30
CA ARG A 179 -22.01 -2.61 3.11
C ARG A 179 -22.94 -2.25 1.95
N SER A 180 -23.04 -0.98 1.57
CA SER A 180 -23.78 -0.53 0.39
C SER A 180 -22.98 -0.66 -0.91
N GLY A 181 -21.67 -0.95 -0.79
CA GLY A 181 -20.70 -1.10 -1.88
C GLY A 181 -20.16 0.21 -2.41
N LYS A 182 -20.20 1.26 -1.61
CA LYS A 182 -19.50 2.50 -1.91
C LYS A 182 -18.05 2.41 -1.48
N VAL A 183 -17.18 3.03 -2.25
CA VAL A 183 -15.75 3.14 -1.91
C VAL A 183 -15.59 4.03 -0.69
N VAL A 184 -15.01 3.49 0.38
CA VAL A 184 -14.67 4.23 1.61
C VAL A 184 -13.22 4.66 1.62
N ASP A 185 -12.34 3.84 1.03
CA ASP A 185 -10.91 4.10 0.96
C ASP A 185 -10.23 3.29 -0.14
N GLU A 186 -8.98 3.64 -0.43
CA GLU A 186 -8.11 2.91 -1.33
C GLU A 186 -6.67 2.88 -0.80
N THR A 187 -5.90 1.90 -1.22
CA THR A 187 -4.47 1.79 -0.96
C THR A 187 -3.76 1.34 -2.24
N VAL A 188 -2.80 2.12 -2.69
CA VAL A 188 -1.94 1.78 -3.83
C VAL A 188 -0.55 1.41 -3.31
N GLY A 189 -0.06 0.24 -3.72
CA GLY A 189 1.18 -0.33 -3.21
C GLY A 189 1.01 -1.07 -1.89
N MET A 190 2.11 -1.65 -1.41
CA MET A 190 2.14 -2.46 -0.20
C MET A 190 1.69 -1.69 1.05
N ALA A 191 0.81 -2.30 1.83
CA ALA A 191 0.38 -1.76 3.12
C ALA A 191 0.67 -2.74 4.27
N GLY A 192 0.80 -2.18 5.48
CA GLY A 192 0.88 -2.96 6.71
C GLY A 192 -0.49 -3.33 7.26
N GLU A 193 -0.54 -4.34 8.12
CA GLU A 193 -1.78 -4.83 8.75
C GLU A 193 -2.60 -3.72 9.41
N ALA A 194 -1.95 -2.78 10.12
CA ALA A 194 -2.63 -1.66 10.78
C ALA A 194 -3.41 -0.76 9.80
N THR A 195 -2.84 -0.50 8.61
CA THR A 195 -3.50 0.27 7.56
C THR A 195 -4.73 -0.44 7.03
N PHE A 196 -4.61 -1.74 6.73
CA PHE A 196 -5.75 -2.57 6.33
C PHE A 196 -6.83 -2.59 7.40
N GLU A 197 -6.45 -2.83 8.65
CA GLU A 197 -7.38 -2.95 9.77
C GLU A 197 -8.17 -1.67 9.99
N GLU A 198 -7.53 -0.51 9.92
CA GLU A 198 -8.20 0.78 10.08
C GLU A 198 -9.22 1.03 8.97
N ALA A 199 -8.87 0.78 7.70
CA ALA A 199 -9.77 0.92 6.58
C ALA A 199 -10.94 -0.10 6.63
N ILE A 200 -10.70 -1.34 7.03
CA ILE A 200 -11.72 -2.36 7.26
C ILE A 200 -12.72 -1.92 8.33
N LYS A 201 -12.25 -1.36 9.45
CA LYS A 201 -13.13 -0.84 10.49
C LYS A 201 -14.04 0.29 10.00
N ARG A 202 -13.50 1.21 9.16
CA ARG A 202 -14.30 2.25 8.51
C ARG A 202 -15.36 1.65 7.59
N ALA A 203 -15.00 0.66 6.78
CA ALA A 203 -15.93 -0.01 5.86
C ALA A 203 -17.05 -0.76 6.58
N LEU A 204 -16.72 -1.45 7.70
CA LEU A 204 -17.68 -2.15 8.53
C LEU A 204 -18.67 -1.21 9.26
N ALA A 205 -18.24 0.01 9.58
CA ALA A 205 -19.04 1.00 10.29
C ALA A 205 -20.03 1.77 9.39
N GLN A 206 -19.90 1.66 8.06
CA GLN A 206 -20.68 2.42 7.09
C GLN A 206 -21.62 1.52 6.26
N GLY A 207 -22.63 2.13 5.62
CA GLY A 207 -23.49 1.43 4.65
C GLY A 207 -24.60 0.56 5.23
N ASN A 208 -25.08 0.88 6.45
CA ASN A 208 -26.29 0.27 7.02
C ASN A 208 -27.56 0.86 6.43
#